data_409f7cfa3c0ce073b3684dbcbce887ab
#
_entry.id   409f7cfa3c0ce073b3684dbcbce887ab
#
_cell.length_a   1.000
_cell.length_b   1.000
_cell.length_c   1.000
_cell.angle_alpha   90.00
_cell.angle_beta   90.00
_cell.angle_gamma   90.00
#
_symmetry.space_group_name_H-M   'P 1'
#
loop_
_entity.id
_entity.type
_entity.pdbx_description
1 polymer ?
#
loop_
_entity_poly.entity_id
_entity_poly.type
_entity_poly.pdbx_seq_one_letter_code
_entity_poly.pdbx_strand_id
1 'polypeptide(L)'
;MNYFLQPSFLFIFILLCIQYKKIYKRRKKIIGRSHGVKHMLFYAIGIGLLGGILGSVIILQLGTVINFMNFIYVLPLSIILMLIHPRYICFSYSGGLLSLGSLIFGFPRIDVPSIMEIIAIFHLIESILIYFDGDKEAIPILIDDEKYGIIGGYMMQRFWPIPIIFFPAFCIAALGYGDLALGEIPKEKCKKSGKRLFVYSISLLILAILSRNIYGIKFIAALFAPIGHEILIVYGQRNEKKKIPVFRSHSKGVTVLDLYKGGVGEKIGFERGDIILTMNGRIVYDKSHIQKLLQDGLYKLSIKAIDLHGKMKILEYKDSQHKIKNLDILVIPKNTSFVFDIDEEKGILRRFIGKYTKLKKTVCS
;
A
#
# COMPACT_ATOMS: atom_id res chain seq x y z
N MET A 1 -8.62 -17.74 31.44
CA MET A 1 -7.38 -17.96 30.67
C MET A 1 -7.10 -16.68 29.92
N ASN A 2 -5.95 -16.01 30.17
CA ASN A 2 -5.64 -14.69 29.59
C ASN A 2 -5.34 -14.79 28.09
N TYR A 3 -6.34 -14.68 27.25
CA TYR A 3 -6.23 -14.74 25.79
C TYR A 3 -5.35 -13.64 25.19
N PHE A 4 -5.17 -12.51 25.88
CA PHE A 4 -4.32 -11.41 25.46
C PHE A 4 -2.81 -11.68 25.55
N LEU A 5 -2.40 -12.73 26.24
CA LEU A 5 -1.00 -13.12 26.40
C LEU A 5 -0.59 -14.30 25.51
N GLN A 6 -1.40 -14.65 24.51
CA GLN A 6 -1.00 -15.69 23.56
C GLN A 6 0.24 -15.23 22.75
N PRO A 7 1.23 -16.11 22.52
CA PRO A 7 2.44 -15.78 21.78
C PRO A 7 2.15 -15.18 20.39
N SER A 8 1.06 -15.57 19.75
CA SER A 8 0.61 -15.05 18.46
C SER A 8 0.25 -13.57 18.50
N PHE A 9 -0.40 -13.09 19.58
CA PHE A 9 -0.72 -11.67 19.76
C PHE A 9 0.55 -10.82 19.83
N LEU A 10 1.49 -11.22 20.69
CA LEU A 10 2.76 -10.54 20.87
C LEU A 10 3.57 -10.50 19.56
N PHE A 11 3.59 -11.62 18.83
CA PHE A 11 4.27 -11.73 17.55
C PHE A 11 3.70 -10.74 16.51
N ILE A 12 2.39 -10.71 16.34
CA ILE A 12 1.73 -9.79 15.41
C ILE A 12 1.97 -8.33 15.81
N PHE A 13 1.88 -8.02 17.12
CA PHE A 13 2.13 -6.67 17.61
C PHE A 13 3.57 -6.20 17.34
N ILE A 14 4.56 -7.07 17.59
CA ILE A 14 5.98 -6.80 17.28
C ILE A 14 6.16 -6.57 15.77
N LEU A 15 5.55 -7.43 14.95
CA LEU A 15 5.60 -7.30 13.49
C LEU A 15 5.06 -5.94 13.02
N LEU A 16 3.91 -5.52 13.54
CA LEU A 16 3.30 -4.22 13.25
C LEU A 16 4.22 -3.06 13.67
N CYS A 17 4.82 -3.13 14.86
CA CYS A 17 5.76 -2.12 15.33
C CYS A 17 6.97 -1.99 14.40
N ILE A 18 7.51 -3.11 13.91
CA ILE A 18 8.62 -3.14 12.95
C ILE A 18 8.21 -2.50 11.63
N GLN A 19 7.03 -2.87 11.09
CA GLN A 19 6.54 -2.34 9.82
C GLN A 19 6.28 -0.82 9.91
N TYR A 20 5.59 -0.34 10.95
CA TYR A 20 5.34 1.09 11.11
C TYR A 20 6.60 1.91 11.41
N LYS A 21 7.60 1.34 12.12
CA LYS A 21 8.94 1.97 12.24
C LYS A 21 9.63 2.11 10.88
N LYS A 22 9.49 1.10 9.99
CA LYS A 22 10.06 1.12 8.65
C LYS A 22 9.37 2.18 7.76
N ILE A 23 8.04 2.25 7.78
CA ILE A 23 7.25 3.28 7.08
C ILE A 23 7.64 4.68 7.57
N TYR A 24 7.67 4.89 8.90
CA TYR A 24 8.07 6.15 9.51
C TYR A 24 9.47 6.59 9.08
N LYS A 25 10.46 5.70 9.13
CA LYS A 25 11.84 6.00 8.72
C LYS A 25 11.91 6.41 7.25
N ARG A 26 11.21 5.69 6.37
CA ARG A 26 11.15 6.02 4.93
C ARG A 26 10.51 7.39 4.70
N ARG A 27 9.35 7.65 5.29
CA ARG A 27 8.68 8.96 5.18
C ARG A 27 9.53 10.09 5.73
N LYS A 28 10.11 9.92 6.93
CA LYS A 28 10.95 10.94 7.55
C LYS A 28 12.17 11.29 6.69
N LYS A 29 12.76 10.29 6.02
CA LYS A 29 13.91 10.51 5.13
C LYS A 29 13.53 11.37 3.91
N ILE A 30 12.31 11.26 3.39
CA ILE A 30 11.88 11.91 2.15
C ILE A 30 11.20 13.26 2.43
N ILE A 31 10.29 13.30 3.39
CA ILE A 31 9.45 14.48 3.70
C ILE A 31 10.01 15.28 4.89
N GLY A 32 10.99 14.74 5.63
CA GLY A 32 11.54 15.40 6.83
C GLY A 32 10.64 15.35 8.07
N ARG A 33 9.33 15.28 7.91
CA ARG A 33 8.31 15.21 8.98
C ARG A 33 7.34 14.08 8.71
N SER A 34 6.91 13.39 9.75
CA SER A 34 5.89 12.34 9.69
C SER A 34 5.18 12.26 11.05
N HIS A 35 3.96 11.76 11.06
CA HIS A 35 3.32 11.38 12.34
C HIS A 35 4.19 10.38 13.08
N GLY A 36 4.27 10.48 14.40
CA GLY A 36 5.06 9.53 15.20
C GLY A 36 4.56 8.10 15.03
N VAL A 37 5.48 7.12 15.16
CA VAL A 37 5.14 5.68 15.05
C VAL A 37 3.98 5.30 15.94
N LYS A 38 3.91 5.85 17.17
CA LYS A 38 2.81 5.59 18.11
C LYS A 38 1.46 5.99 17.52
N HIS A 39 1.36 7.21 16.95
CA HIS A 39 0.12 7.70 16.33
C HIS A 39 -0.31 6.82 15.17
N MET A 40 0.62 6.45 14.27
CA MET A 40 0.32 5.56 13.14
C MET A 40 -0.16 4.20 13.60
N LEU A 41 0.45 3.65 14.67
CA LEU A 41 0.09 2.35 15.22
C LEU A 41 -1.29 2.37 15.89
N PHE A 42 -1.56 3.36 16.76
CA PHE A 42 -2.87 3.50 17.42
C PHE A 42 -4.00 3.70 16.40
N TYR A 43 -3.77 4.51 15.37
CA TYR A 43 -4.72 4.69 14.30
C TYR A 43 -5.00 3.38 13.55
N ALA A 44 -3.96 2.62 13.21
CA ALA A 44 -4.11 1.32 12.54
C ALA A 44 -4.84 0.28 13.40
N ILE A 45 -4.59 0.27 14.71
CA ILE A 45 -5.32 -0.58 15.67
C ILE A 45 -6.80 -0.19 15.70
N GLY A 46 -7.13 1.10 15.79
CA GLY A 46 -8.51 1.56 15.78
C GLY A 46 -9.28 1.15 14.52
N ILE A 47 -8.68 1.34 13.36
CA ILE A 47 -9.26 0.91 12.07
C ILE A 47 -9.34 -0.62 12.00
N GLY A 48 -8.31 -1.33 12.48
CA GLY A 48 -8.29 -2.79 12.54
C GLY A 48 -9.39 -3.38 13.44
N LEU A 49 -9.68 -2.73 14.56
CA LEU A 49 -10.78 -3.11 15.46
C LEU A 49 -12.14 -3.01 14.74
N LEU A 50 -12.39 -1.95 13.98
CA LEU A 50 -13.62 -1.81 13.20
C LEU A 50 -13.73 -2.93 12.15
N GLY A 51 -12.64 -3.24 11.45
CA GLY A 51 -12.57 -4.37 10.53
C GLY A 51 -12.82 -5.71 11.22
N GLY A 52 -12.28 -5.90 12.44
CA GLY A 52 -12.46 -7.10 13.25
C GLY A 52 -13.90 -7.31 13.69
N ILE A 53 -14.57 -6.25 14.13
CA ILE A 53 -16.01 -6.29 14.48
C ILE A 53 -16.82 -6.69 13.25
N LEU A 54 -16.60 -6.04 12.10
CA LEU A 54 -17.31 -6.35 10.86
C LEU A 54 -17.10 -7.80 10.45
N GLY A 55 -15.86 -8.30 10.48
CA GLY A 55 -15.54 -9.67 10.14
C GLY A 55 -16.17 -10.68 11.09
N SER A 56 -16.15 -10.40 12.39
CA SER A 56 -16.80 -11.25 13.40
C SER A 56 -18.30 -11.36 13.15
N VAL A 57 -18.96 -10.25 12.86
CA VAL A 57 -20.41 -10.25 12.55
C VAL A 57 -20.69 -11.09 11.31
N ILE A 58 -19.91 -10.96 10.23
CA ILE A 58 -20.10 -11.73 9.00
C ILE A 58 -19.90 -13.21 9.27
N ILE A 59 -18.84 -13.61 9.99
CA ILE A 59 -18.55 -15.00 10.34
C ILE A 59 -19.70 -15.61 11.14
N LEU A 60 -20.21 -14.88 12.14
CA LEU A 60 -21.32 -15.34 12.96
C LEU A 60 -22.60 -15.51 12.16
N GLN A 61 -22.93 -14.56 11.27
CA GLN A 61 -24.14 -14.62 10.43
C GLN A 61 -24.10 -15.77 9.41
N LEU A 62 -22.92 -16.06 8.84
CA LEU A 62 -22.75 -17.15 7.90
C LEU A 62 -22.65 -18.53 8.60
N GLY A 63 -22.51 -18.57 9.90
CA GLY A 63 -22.27 -19.81 10.64
C GLY A 63 -20.96 -20.49 10.24
N THR A 64 -19.95 -19.71 9.79
CA THR A 64 -18.67 -20.25 9.36
C THR A 64 -17.92 -20.83 10.56
N VAL A 65 -17.59 -22.12 10.52
CA VAL A 65 -16.84 -22.79 11.58
C VAL A 65 -15.35 -22.54 11.39
N ILE A 66 -14.73 -21.86 12.36
CA ILE A 66 -13.28 -21.66 12.34
C ILE A 66 -12.61 -22.82 13.06
N ASN A 67 -11.97 -23.71 12.30
CA ASN A 67 -11.14 -24.77 12.85
C ASN A 67 -9.67 -24.32 12.83
N PHE A 68 -9.09 -24.05 14.01
CA PHE A 68 -7.68 -23.65 14.13
C PHE A 68 -6.70 -24.67 13.59
N MET A 69 -7.04 -25.95 13.61
CA MET A 69 -6.17 -26.99 13.06
C MET A 69 -5.91 -26.77 11.56
N ASN A 70 -6.84 -26.15 10.84
CA ASN A 70 -6.63 -25.80 9.43
C ASN A 70 -5.51 -24.76 9.26
N PHE A 71 -5.38 -23.81 10.19
CA PHE A 71 -4.36 -22.76 10.15
C PHE A 71 -2.95 -23.24 10.48
N ILE A 72 -2.80 -24.39 11.14
CA ILE A 72 -1.49 -25.03 11.37
C ILE A 72 -0.78 -25.34 10.04
N TYR A 73 -1.53 -25.60 8.99
CA TYR A 73 -0.95 -25.84 7.65
C TYR A 73 -0.87 -24.57 6.82
N VAL A 74 -1.87 -23.69 6.91
CA VAL A 74 -1.95 -22.47 6.09
C VAL A 74 -0.84 -21.49 6.42
N LEU A 75 -0.58 -21.24 7.71
CA LEU A 75 0.44 -20.27 8.16
C LEU A 75 1.88 -20.64 7.74
N PRO A 76 2.38 -21.86 8.03
CA PRO A 76 3.73 -22.23 7.60
C PRO A 76 3.89 -22.17 6.08
N LEU A 77 2.89 -22.63 5.32
CA LEU A 77 2.94 -22.57 3.88
C LEU A 77 2.98 -21.13 3.37
N SER A 78 2.21 -20.22 3.96
CA SER A 78 2.26 -18.80 3.58
C SER A 78 3.63 -18.18 3.85
N ILE A 79 4.29 -18.55 4.93
CA ILE A 79 5.66 -18.10 5.25
C ILE A 79 6.67 -18.66 4.23
N ILE A 80 6.55 -19.94 3.86
CA ILE A 80 7.40 -20.55 2.83
C ILE A 80 7.20 -19.85 1.47
N LEU A 81 5.96 -19.63 1.07
CA LEU A 81 5.63 -18.93 -0.18
C LEU A 81 6.13 -17.48 -0.18
N MET A 82 6.11 -16.80 0.97
CA MET A 82 6.67 -15.45 1.12
C MET A 82 8.17 -15.39 0.81
N LEU A 83 8.93 -16.48 1.04
CA LEU A 83 10.35 -16.54 0.68
C LEU A 83 10.57 -16.46 -0.83
N ILE A 84 9.62 -16.96 -1.63
CA ILE A 84 9.64 -16.86 -3.09
C ILE A 84 9.35 -15.42 -3.51
N HIS A 85 8.24 -14.88 -3.02
CA HIS A 85 7.87 -13.48 -3.26
C HIS A 85 6.99 -12.96 -2.12
N PRO A 86 7.23 -11.73 -1.58
CA PRO A 86 6.48 -11.18 -0.44
C PRO A 86 4.95 -11.20 -0.60
N ARG A 87 4.42 -11.05 -1.83
CA ARG A 87 2.97 -11.10 -2.11
C ARG A 87 2.33 -12.45 -1.81
N TYR A 88 3.11 -13.54 -1.84
CA TYR A 88 2.59 -14.89 -1.61
C TYR A 88 2.37 -15.22 -0.13
N ILE A 89 2.61 -14.28 0.78
CA ILE A 89 2.19 -14.41 2.19
C ILE A 89 0.65 -14.44 2.32
N CYS A 90 -0.08 -13.94 1.33
CA CYS A 90 -1.53 -13.91 1.34
C CYS A 90 -2.12 -15.32 1.40
N PHE A 91 -3.08 -15.50 2.28
CA PHE A 91 -3.76 -16.79 2.50
C PHE A 91 -4.55 -17.30 1.29
N SER A 92 -4.83 -16.46 0.29
CA SER A 92 -5.38 -16.94 -0.97
C SER A 92 -4.47 -17.97 -1.65
N TYR A 93 -3.15 -17.78 -1.60
CA TYR A 93 -2.21 -18.72 -2.21
C TYR A 93 -2.05 -19.98 -1.37
N SER A 94 -1.71 -19.86 -0.10
CA SER A 94 -1.48 -21.02 0.77
C SER A 94 -2.77 -21.82 1.02
N GLY A 95 -3.89 -21.16 1.29
CA GLY A 95 -5.17 -21.82 1.52
C GLY A 95 -5.71 -22.47 0.24
N GLY A 96 -5.58 -21.83 -0.91
CA GLY A 96 -5.97 -22.42 -2.20
C GLY A 96 -5.16 -23.68 -2.52
N LEU A 97 -3.82 -23.60 -2.41
CA LEU A 97 -2.93 -24.73 -2.68
C LEU A 97 -3.16 -25.90 -1.71
N LEU A 98 -3.33 -25.62 -0.42
CA LEU A 98 -3.63 -26.65 0.57
C LEU A 98 -5.00 -27.29 0.34
N SER A 99 -5.99 -26.49 -0.04
CA SER A 99 -7.32 -27.00 -0.36
C SER A 99 -7.30 -27.93 -1.57
N LEU A 100 -6.55 -27.56 -2.63
CA LEU A 100 -6.34 -28.44 -3.77
C LEU A 100 -5.61 -29.71 -3.38
N GLY A 101 -4.53 -29.60 -2.59
CA GLY A 101 -3.81 -30.78 -2.07
C GLY A 101 -4.71 -31.71 -1.27
N SER A 102 -5.56 -31.15 -0.39
CA SER A 102 -6.54 -31.92 0.37
C SER A 102 -7.56 -32.65 -0.52
N LEU A 103 -8.07 -31.96 -1.56
CA LEU A 103 -9.06 -32.51 -2.46
C LEU A 103 -8.49 -33.60 -3.38
N ILE A 104 -7.22 -33.48 -3.80
CA ILE A 104 -6.59 -34.39 -4.76
C ILE A 104 -5.95 -35.60 -4.03
N PHE A 105 -5.23 -35.33 -2.93
CA PHE A 105 -4.42 -36.34 -2.25
C PHE A 105 -5.05 -36.84 -0.94
N GLY A 106 -6.17 -36.23 -0.48
CA GLY A 106 -6.78 -36.53 0.82
C GLY A 106 -5.99 -36.04 2.04
N PHE A 107 -4.88 -35.30 1.83
CA PHE A 107 -4.01 -34.75 2.88
C PHE A 107 -3.53 -33.34 2.53
N PRO A 108 -3.45 -32.41 3.52
CA PRO A 108 -3.98 -32.52 4.88
C PRO A 108 -5.53 -32.58 4.88
N ARG A 109 -6.12 -33.24 5.89
CA ARG A 109 -7.58 -33.26 6.03
C ARG A 109 -8.05 -31.92 6.57
N ILE A 110 -8.56 -31.07 5.69
CA ILE A 110 -9.04 -29.71 6.00
C ILE A 110 -10.47 -29.52 5.49
N ASP A 111 -11.20 -28.64 6.15
CA ASP A 111 -12.52 -28.22 5.68
C ASP A 111 -12.38 -27.09 4.66
N VAL A 112 -12.41 -27.47 3.38
CA VAL A 112 -12.18 -26.55 2.25
C VAL A 112 -13.20 -25.40 2.22
N PRO A 113 -14.53 -25.62 2.36
CA PRO A 113 -15.50 -24.53 2.39
C PRO A 113 -15.17 -23.48 3.46
N SER A 114 -14.95 -23.89 4.69
CA SER A 114 -14.64 -22.96 5.80
C SER A 114 -13.36 -22.18 5.57
N ILE A 115 -12.30 -22.78 5.01
CA ILE A 115 -11.07 -22.06 4.67
C ILE A 115 -11.34 -21.00 3.59
N MET A 116 -12.06 -21.36 2.54
CA MET A 116 -12.37 -20.43 1.45
C MET A 116 -13.27 -19.27 1.92
N GLU A 117 -14.22 -19.55 2.83
CA GLU A 117 -15.07 -18.52 3.43
C GLU A 117 -14.24 -17.53 4.26
N ILE A 118 -13.34 -18.03 5.12
CA ILE A 118 -12.47 -17.18 5.95
C ILE A 118 -11.56 -16.31 5.06
N ILE A 119 -10.98 -16.89 4.02
CA ILE A 119 -10.15 -16.14 3.06
C ILE A 119 -10.98 -15.06 2.37
N ALA A 120 -12.18 -15.40 1.92
CA ALA A 120 -13.08 -14.44 1.27
C ALA A 120 -13.47 -13.30 2.22
N ILE A 121 -13.82 -13.61 3.47
CA ILE A 121 -14.18 -12.61 4.49
C ILE A 121 -12.99 -11.70 4.80
N PHE A 122 -11.78 -12.22 4.96
CA PHE A 122 -10.59 -11.40 5.18
C PHE A 122 -10.32 -10.45 4.03
N HIS A 123 -10.43 -10.91 2.79
CA HIS A 123 -10.27 -10.02 1.63
C HIS A 123 -11.43 -9.03 1.49
N LEU A 124 -12.63 -9.38 1.92
CA LEU A 124 -13.77 -8.45 1.96
C LEU A 124 -13.48 -7.30 2.95
N ILE A 125 -13.01 -7.61 4.15
CA ILE A 125 -12.59 -6.61 5.13
C ILE A 125 -11.45 -5.78 4.56
N GLU A 126 -10.42 -6.44 4.03
CA GLU A 126 -9.26 -5.78 3.42
C GLU A 126 -9.67 -4.81 2.31
N SER A 127 -10.63 -5.19 1.47
CA SER A 127 -11.14 -4.36 0.39
C SER A 127 -11.76 -3.05 0.89
N ILE A 128 -12.51 -3.11 1.99
CA ILE A 128 -13.12 -1.96 2.65
C ILE A 128 -12.03 -1.09 3.28
N LEU A 129 -11.06 -1.69 3.96
CA LEU A 129 -9.96 -0.96 4.58
C LEU A 129 -9.08 -0.27 3.54
N ILE A 130 -8.78 -0.92 2.42
CA ILE A 130 -8.05 -0.31 1.30
C ILE A 130 -8.82 0.89 0.76
N TYR A 131 -10.13 0.74 0.55
CA TYR A 131 -10.97 1.79 -0.03
C TYR A 131 -10.98 3.07 0.81
N PHE A 132 -11.05 2.95 2.14
CA PHE A 132 -11.19 4.10 3.06
C PHE A 132 -9.86 4.57 3.68
N ASP A 133 -8.88 3.69 3.85
CA ASP A 133 -7.66 3.95 4.62
C ASP A 133 -6.35 3.65 3.86
N GLY A 134 -6.40 3.01 2.69
CA GLY A 134 -5.22 2.53 1.97
C GLY A 134 -4.26 3.65 1.53
N ASP A 135 -4.75 4.86 1.29
CA ASP A 135 -3.97 6.04 0.88
C ASP A 135 -3.28 6.77 2.03
N LYS A 136 -3.64 6.44 3.28
CA LYS A 136 -3.08 7.13 4.44
C LYS A 136 -1.59 6.80 4.60
N GLU A 137 -0.82 7.82 4.96
CA GLU A 137 0.64 7.71 5.13
C GLU A 137 1.37 7.21 3.87
N ALA A 138 0.80 7.43 2.66
CA ALA A 138 1.47 7.13 1.40
C ALA A 138 2.84 7.85 1.34
N ILE A 139 3.85 7.14 0.86
CA ILE A 139 5.23 7.62 0.81
C ILE A 139 5.50 8.14 -0.59
N PRO A 140 5.82 9.44 -0.77
CA PRO A 140 6.23 9.93 -2.08
C PRO A 140 7.54 9.30 -2.50
N ILE A 141 7.65 8.93 -3.78
CA ILE A 141 8.83 8.32 -4.38
C ILE A 141 9.18 9.02 -5.68
N LEU A 142 10.45 8.97 -6.05
CA LEU A 142 10.94 9.39 -7.36
C LEU A 142 11.44 8.16 -8.10
N ILE A 143 11.09 8.03 -9.36
CA ILE A 143 11.43 6.90 -10.22
C ILE A 143 12.04 7.45 -11.50
N ASP A 144 13.08 6.80 -12.00
CA ASP A 144 13.61 7.07 -13.33
C ASP A 144 12.84 6.23 -14.36
N ASP A 145 12.05 6.91 -15.19
CA ASP A 145 11.23 6.30 -16.24
C ASP A 145 11.89 6.54 -17.60
N GLU A 146 12.10 5.47 -18.38
CA GLU A 146 12.78 5.55 -19.68
C GLU A 146 12.14 6.55 -20.66
N LYS A 147 10.82 6.75 -20.57
CA LYS A 147 10.06 7.62 -21.48
C LYS A 147 9.88 9.04 -20.96
N TYR A 148 9.70 9.19 -19.65
CA TYR A 148 9.31 10.47 -19.03
C TYR A 148 10.41 11.08 -18.17
N GLY A 149 11.57 10.43 -18.04
CA GLY A 149 12.64 10.85 -17.15
C GLY A 149 12.23 10.71 -15.68
N ILE A 150 12.64 11.64 -14.83
CA ILE A 150 12.28 11.57 -13.40
C ILE A 150 10.78 11.86 -13.22
N ILE A 151 10.08 10.84 -12.73
CA ILE A 151 8.66 10.92 -12.38
C ILE A 151 8.49 10.79 -10.88
N GLY A 152 7.45 11.39 -10.37
CA GLY A 152 6.98 11.20 -9.00
C GLY A 152 5.89 10.13 -8.93
N GLY A 153 5.74 9.54 -7.77
CA GLY A 153 4.67 8.62 -7.46
C GLY A 153 4.54 8.41 -5.97
N TYR A 154 3.70 7.47 -5.59
CA TYR A 154 3.49 7.13 -4.19
C TYR A 154 3.53 5.63 -3.98
N MET A 155 4.22 5.22 -2.93
CA MET A 155 4.15 3.87 -2.39
C MET A 155 3.17 3.86 -1.22
N MET A 156 2.12 3.08 -1.32
CA MET A 156 1.14 2.86 -0.26
C MET A 156 1.51 1.59 0.48
N GLN A 157 1.60 1.67 1.81
CA GLN A 157 1.85 0.54 2.70
C GLN A 157 1.03 0.70 3.96
N ARG A 158 0.09 -0.24 4.18
CA ARG A 158 -0.77 -0.27 5.35
C ARG A 158 -0.80 -1.66 5.96
N PHE A 159 -0.92 -1.72 7.28
CA PHE A 159 -1.05 -2.96 8.03
C PHE A 159 -2.10 -2.75 9.13
N TRP A 160 -3.09 -3.64 9.18
CA TRP A 160 -4.18 -3.57 10.15
C TRP A 160 -4.22 -4.85 10.97
N PRO A 161 -4.12 -4.76 12.31
CA PRO A 161 -4.39 -5.91 13.18
C PRO A 161 -5.91 -6.09 13.28
N ILE A 162 -6.41 -7.21 12.83
CA ILE A 162 -7.83 -7.55 12.77
C ILE A 162 -8.14 -8.58 13.85
N PRO A 163 -8.68 -8.18 15.01
CA PRO A 163 -9.16 -9.11 16.04
C PRO A 163 -10.48 -9.70 15.58
N ILE A 164 -10.54 -11.03 15.45
CA ILE A 164 -11.75 -11.76 15.10
C ILE A 164 -12.22 -12.56 16.29
N ILE A 165 -13.46 -12.33 16.66
CA ILE A 165 -14.15 -13.03 17.72
C ILE A 165 -15.06 -14.09 17.09
N PHE A 166 -14.85 -15.34 17.46
CA PHE A 166 -15.75 -16.46 17.15
C PHE A 166 -15.84 -17.29 18.41
N PHE A 167 -17.04 -17.38 18.94
CA PHE A 167 -17.27 -17.99 20.24
C PHE A 167 -16.95 -19.51 20.23
N PRO A 168 -16.19 -20.06 21.23
CA PRO A 168 -15.64 -19.38 22.41
C PRO A 168 -14.21 -18.85 22.25
N ALA A 169 -13.70 -18.67 21.06
CA ALA A 169 -12.31 -18.34 20.82
C ALA A 169 -12.14 -16.95 20.17
N PHE A 170 -10.89 -16.48 20.15
CA PHE A 170 -10.47 -15.21 19.64
C PHE A 170 -9.14 -15.38 18.90
N CYS A 171 -9.00 -14.77 17.74
CA CYS A 171 -7.71 -14.69 17.04
C CYS A 171 -7.43 -13.29 16.52
N ILE A 172 -6.18 -13.01 16.25
CA ILE A 172 -5.78 -11.77 15.54
C ILE A 172 -5.15 -12.17 14.24
N ALA A 173 -5.66 -11.60 13.15
CA ALA A 173 -5.02 -11.61 11.84
C ALA A 173 -4.34 -10.27 11.58
N ALA A 174 -3.29 -10.24 10.78
CA ALA A 174 -2.70 -9.02 10.26
C ALA A 174 -3.01 -8.94 8.77
N LEU A 175 -3.85 -7.98 8.38
CA LEU A 175 -4.06 -7.67 6.97
C LEU A 175 -3.07 -6.61 6.53
N GLY A 176 -2.57 -6.73 5.31
CA GLY A 176 -1.53 -5.83 4.79
C GLY A 176 -1.79 -5.46 3.35
N TYR A 177 -1.71 -4.18 3.05
CA TYR A 177 -1.84 -3.63 1.71
C TYR A 177 -0.53 -2.96 1.26
N GLY A 178 -0.14 -3.24 0.02
CA GLY A 178 1.00 -2.59 -0.63
C GLY A 178 0.71 -2.39 -2.11
N ASP A 179 0.82 -1.15 -2.60
CA ASP A 179 0.62 -0.81 -4.02
C ASP A 179 1.39 0.46 -4.39
N LEU A 180 1.53 0.72 -5.70
CA LEU A 180 2.16 1.92 -6.26
C LEU A 180 1.13 2.74 -7.02
N ALA A 181 1.15 4.06 -6.83
CA ALA A 181 0.36 5.02 -7.58
C ALA A 181 1.30 5.94 -8.38
N LEU A 182 1.32 5.77 -9.69
CA LEU A 182 2.13 6.53 -10.65
C LEU A 182 1.23 7.32 -11.61
N GLY A 183 0.25 6.64 -12.19
CA GLY A 183 -0.70 7.21 -13.15
C GLY A 183 -1.99 7.75 -12.52
N GLU A 184 -2.09 7.71 -11.18
CA GLU A 184 -3.24 8.22 -10.42
C GLU A 184 -2.76 8.76 -9.08
N ILE A 185 -3.60 9.60 -8.44
CA ILE A 185 -3.35 9.99 -7.05
C ILE A 185 -3.65 8.80 -6.11
N PRO A 186 -2.98 8.69 -4.95
CA PRO A 186 -3.12 7.55 -4.03
C PRO A 186 -4.56 7.20 -3.69
N LYS A 187 -5.39 8.20 -3.40
CA LYS A 187 -6.80 8.00 -3.02
C LYS A 187 -7.61 7.30 -4.12
N GLU A 188 -7.46 7.73 -5.37
CA GLU A 188 -8.19 7.13 -6.49
C GLU A 188 -7.68 5.72 -6.80
N LYS A 189 -6.37 5.50 -6.68
CA LYS A 189 -5.78 4.17 -6.81
C LYS A 189 -6.34 3.20 -5.78
N CYS A 190 -6.37 3.59 -4.49
CA CYS A 190 -6.90 2.77 -3.41
C CYS A 190 -8.39 2.46 -3.60
N LYS A 191 -9.21 3.43 -4.02
CA LYS A 191 -10.61 3.18 -4.33
C LYS A 191 -10.79 2.12 -5.43
N LYS A 192 -10.00 2.19 -6.50
CA LYS A 192 -10.06 1.22 -7.60
C LYS A 192 -9.56 -0.17 -7.16
N SER A 193 -8.46 -0.23 -6.40
CA SER A 193 -7.92 -1.48 -5.86
C SER A 193 -8.90 -2.12 -4.87
N GLY A 194 -9.48 -1.33 -3.96
CA GLY A 194 -10.49 -1.80 -3.02
C GLY A 194 -11.74 -2.35 -3.72
N LYS A 195 -12.29 -1.63 -4.73
CA LYS A 195 -13.44 -2.13 -5.50
C LYS A 195 -13.17 -3.46 -6.21
N ARG A 196 -11.99 -3.62 -6.80
CA ARG A 196 -11.61 -4.87 -7.48
C ARG A 196 -11.49 -6.02 -6.48
N LEU A 197 -10.83 -5.77 -5.35
CA LEU A 197 -10.70 -6.76 -4.29
C LEU A 197 -12.06 -7.11 -3.69
N PHE A 198 -12.99 -6.16 -3.58
CA PHE A 198 -14.36 -6.39 -3.14
C PHE A 198 -15.09 -7.37 -4.07
N VAL A 199 -15.04 -7.14 -5.39
CA VAL A 199 -15.66 -8.06 -6.37
C VAL A 199 -15.07 -9.46 -6.28
N TYR A 200 -13.74 -9.57 -6.19
CA TYR A 200 -13.05 -10.86 -5.97
C TYR A 200 -13.53 -11.55 -4.69
N SER A 201 -13.60 -10.80 -3.58
CA SER A 201 -13.98 -11.34 -2.27
C SER A 201 -15.41 -11.89 -2.26
N ILE A 202 -16.34 -11.14 -2.85
CA ILE A 202 -17.75 -11.60 -2.97
C ILE A 202 -17.84 -12.82 -3.88
N SER A 203 -17.12 -12.84 -5.02
CA SER A 203 -17.11 -14.00 -5.90
C SER A 203 -16.57 -15.26 -5.21
N LEU A 204 -15.47 -15.12 -4.46
CA LEU A 204 -14.90 -16.22 -3.70
C LEU A 204 -15.85 -16.68 -2.58
N LEU A 205 -16.51 -15.73 -1.89
CA LEU A 205 -17.46 -16.04 -0.82
C LEU A 205 -18.66 -16.84 -1.36
N ILE A 206 -19.21 -16.45 -2.49
CA ILE A 206 -20.30 -17.19 -3.16
C ILE A 206 -19.84 -18.61 -3.50
N LEU A 207 -18.66 -18.77 -4.12
CA LEU A 207 -18.10 -20.08 -4.44
C LEU A 207 -17.87 -20.92 -3.15
N ALA A 208 -17.38 -20.32 -2.09
CA ALA A 208 -17.15 -20.98 -0.83
C ALA A 208 -18.45 -21.49 -0.19
N ILE A 209 -19.50 -20.66 -0.17
CA ILE A 209 -20.83 -21.07 0.36
C ILE A 209 -21.44 -22.18 -0.49
N LEU A 210 -21.42 -22.09 -1.82
CA LEU A 210 -21.92 -23.13 -2.70
C LEU A 210 -21.14 -24.45 -2.55
N SER A 211 -19.84 -24.36 -2.23
CA SER A 211 -18.98 -25.52 -2.03
C SER A 211 -19.33 -26.34 -0.79
N ARG A 212 -20.14 -25.82 0.14
CA ARG A 212 -20.65 -26.58 1.28
C ARG A 212 -21.49 -27.79 0.83
N ASN A 213 -22.30 -27.58 -0.22
CA ASN A 213 -23.25 -28.57 -0.69
C ASN A 213 -22.83 -29.27 -1.98
N ILE A 214 -21.98 -28.64 -2.81
CA ILE A 214 -21.60 -29.13 -4.13
C ILE A 214 -20.11 -29.43 -4.17
N TYR A 215 -19.76 -30.73 -4.20
CA TYR A 215 -18.36 -31.17 -4.13
C TYR A 215 -17.47 -30.60 -5.22
N GLY A 216 -17.93 -30.54 -6.47
CA GLY A 216 -17.16 -29.97 -7.60
C GLY A 216 -16.80 -28.51 -7.42
N ILE A 217 -17.64 -27.72 -6.72
CA ILE A 217 -17.39 -26.30 -6.46
C ILE A 217 -16.22 -26.11 -5.48
N LYS A 218 -15.88 -27.08 -4.62
CA LYS A 218 -14.69 -27.03 -3.77
C LYS A 218 -13.42 -26.86 -4.58
N PHE A 219 -13.29 -27.55 -5.71
CA PHE A 219 -12.16 -27.40 -6.64
C PHE A 219 -12.14 -26.03 -7.28
N ILE A 220 -13.31 -25.52 -7.72
CA ILE A 220 -13.42 -24.20 -8.35
C ILE A 220 -13.03 -23.11 -7.34
N ALA A 221 -13.54 -23.16 -6.13
CA ALA A 221 -13.21 -22.20 -5.07
C ALA A 221 -11.70 -22.21 -4.72
N ALA A 222 -11.14 -23.43 -4.56
CA ALA A 222 -9.72 -23.62 -4.24
C ALA A 222 -8.79 -23.13 -5.36
N LEU A 223 -9.17 -23.26 -6.64
CA LEU A 223 -8.44 -22.71 -7.79
C LEU A 223 -8.64 -21.20 -7.93
N PHE A 224 -9.88 -20.72 -7.75
CA PHE A 224 -10.22 -19.32 -7.88
C PHE A 224 -9.46 -18.45 -6.85
N ALA A 225 -9.27 -18.94 -5.64
CA ALA A 225 -8.60 -18.17 -4.60
C ALA A 225 -7.19 -17.66 -5.03
N PRO A 226 -6.20 -18.50 -5.39
CA PRO A 226 -4.89 -18.02 -5.81
C PRO A 226 -4.90 -17.38 -7.20
N ILE A 227 -5.62 -17.94 -8.17
CA ILE A 227 -5.63 -17.47 -9.56
C ILE A 227 -6.31 -16.11 -9.66
N GLY A 228 -7.51 -15.96 -9.10
CA GLY A 228 -8.25 -14.70 -9.09
C GLY A 228 -7.49 -13.59 -8.41
N HIS A 229 -6.85 -13.89 -7.28
CA HIS A 229 -6.02 -12.94 -6.56
C HIS A 229 -4.79 -12.50 -7.39
N GLU A 230 -4.09 -13.45 -8.05
CA GLU A 230 -2.95 -13.13 -8.90
C GLU A 230 -3.36 -12.28 -10.11
N ILE A 231 -4.47 -12.64 -10.79
CA ILE A 231 -5.03 -11.86 -11.91
C ILE A 231 -5.28 -10.42 -11.46
N LEU A 232 -5.85 -10.23 -10.28
CA LEU A 232 -6.17 -8.91 -9.73
C LEU A 232 -4.92 -8.06 -9.54
N ILE A 233 -3.85 -8.63 -8.95
CA ILE A 233 -2.57 -7.95 -8.74
C ILE A 233 -1.91 -7.62 -10.09
N VAL A 234 -1.76 -8.61 -10.97
CA VAL A 234 -1.10 -8.43 -12.27
C VAL A 234 -1.83 -7.43 -13.14
N TYR A 235 -3.17 -7.49 -13.17
CA TYR A 235 -3.99 -6.51 -13.87
C TYR A 235 -3.78 -5.09 -13.30
N GLY A 236 -3.80 -4.95 -11.97
CA GLY A 236 -3.55 -3.68 -11.30
C GLY A 236 -2.21 -3.05 -11.67
N GLN A 237 -1.13 -3.86 -11.61
CA GLN A 237 0.22 -3.44 -11.94
C GLN A 237 0.39 -3.09 -13.43
N ARG A 238 -0.13 -3.94 -14.33
CA ARG A 238 -0.07 -3.69 -15.79
C ARG A 238 -0.83 -2.42 -16.18
N ASN A 239 -2.01 -2.22 -15.60
CA ASN A 239 -2.81 -1.05 -15.88
C ASN A 239 -2.13 0.23 -15.38
N GLU A 240 -1.46 0.18 -14.23
CA GLU A 240 -0.71 1.32 -13.70
C GLU A 240 0.47 1.72 -14.59
N LYS A 241 1.25 0.74 -15.06
CA LYS A 241 2.40 0.98 -15.97
C LYS A 241 2.01 1.54 -17.34
N LYS A 242 0.76 1.31 -17.80
CA LYS A 242 0.27 1.84 -19.08
C LYS A 242 -0.19 3.30 -19.03
N LYS A 243 -0.45 3.82 -17.84
CA LYS A 243 -0.92 5.20 -17.67
C LYS A 243 0.20 6.21 -17.82
N ILE A 244 -0.17 7.40 -18.25
CA ILE A 244 0.73 8.55 -18.21
C ILE A 244 0.94 8.94 -16.75
N PRO A 245 2.19 9.07 -16.28
CA PRO A 245 2.45 9.49 -14.91
C PRO A 245 1.80 10.85 -14.60
N VAL A 246 1.09 10.92 -13.46
CA VAL A 246 0.45 12.17 -13.01
C VAL A 246 1.50 13.17 -12.57
N PHE A 247 2.50 12.69 -11.83
CA PHE A 247 3.57 13.53 -11.29
C PHE A 247 4.82 13.40 -12.16
N ARG A 248 4.93 14.23 -13.18
CA ARG A 248 6.09 14.25 -14.09
C ARG A 248 6.75 15.60 -14.09
N SER A 249 8.02 15.64 -14.48
CA SER A 249 8.72 16.89 -14.70
C SER A 249 8.03 17.68 -15.82
N HIS A 250 7.86 18.98 -15.62
CA HIS A 250 7.25 19.89 -16.59
C HIS A 250 8.31 20.79 -17.22
N SER A 251 8.23 21.02 -18.55
CA SER A 251 9.22 21.82 -19.29
C SER A 251 9.24 23.29 -18.85
N LYS A 252 8.08 23.85 -18.53
CA LYS A 252 7.87 25.28 -18.23
C LYS A 252 7.55 25.56 -16.76
N GLY A 253 7.88 24.64 -15.83
CA GLY A 253 7.53 24.83 -14.43
C GLY A 253 8.05 23.73 -13.53
N VAL A 254 7.67 23.78 -12.26
CA VAL A 254 8.08 22.81 -11.22
C VAL A 254 6.85 22.11 -10.64
N THR A 255 6.78 20.80 -10.79
CA THR A 255 5.66 20.01 -10.30
C THR A 255 5.79 19.73 -8.80
N VAL A 256 4.73 20.03 -8.05
CA VAL A 256 4.61 19.76 -6.62
C VAL A 256 4.23 18.28 -6.45
N LEU A 257 5.12 17.50 -5.83
CA LEU A 257 4.85 16.08 -5.54
C LEU A 257 4.09 15.94 -4.24
N ASP A 258 4.55 16.58 -3.14
CA ASP A 258 3.90 16.48 -1.84
C ASP A 258 4.07 17.77 -1.04
N LEU A 259 3.29 17.92 0.03
CA LEU A 259 3.26 19.07 0.90
C LEU A 259 3.65 18.66 2.33
N TYR A 260 4.39 19.53 3.01
CA TYR A 260 4.65 19.34 4.44
C TYR A 260 3.46 19.83 5.25
N LYS A 261 2.87 18.96 6.05
CA LYS A 261 1.72 19.30 6.89
C LYS A 261 2.03 20.48 7.83
N GLY A 262 1.17 21.47 7.82
CA GLY A 262 1.35 22.73 8.57
C GLY A 262 2.41 23.66 7.98
N GLY A 263 2.99 23.30 6.83
CA GLY A 263 4.01 24.09 6.12
C GLY A 263 3.43 25.27 5.36
N VAL A 264 4.32 26.12 4.86
CA VAL A 264 3.96 27.33 4.10
C VAL A 264 3.20 26.95 2.82
N GLY A 265 3.60 25.88 2.12
CA GLY A 265 2.94 25.43 0.91
C GLY A 265 1.47 25.05 1.11
N GLU A 266 1.14 24.39 2.23
CA GLU A 266 -0.24 24.07 2.57
C GLU A 266 -1.05 25.34 2.90
N LYS A 267 -0.46 26.28 3.64
CA LYS A 267 -1.09 27.57 3.97
C LYS A 267 -1.33 28.45 2.74
N ILE A 268 -0.46 28.41 1.74
CA ILE A 268 -0.62 29.08 0.45
C ILE A 268 -1.78 28.49 -0.36
N GLY A 269 -2.11 27.20 -0.14
CA GLY A 269 -3.15 26.50 -0.87
C GLY A 269 -2.62 25.70 -2.07
N PHE A 270 -1.36 25.25 -2.02
CA PHE A 270 -0.88 24.27 -2.98
C PHE A 270 -1.57 22.92 -2.81
N GLU A 271 -1.71 22.22 -3.91
CA GLU A 271 -2.17 20.84 -3.97
C GLU A 271 -1.13 19.95 -4.66
N ARG A 272 -1.22 18.65 -4.40
CA ARG A 272 -0.38 17.65 -5.07
C ARG A 272 -0.64 17.67 -6.58
N GLY A 273 0.42 17.79 -7.37
CA GLY A 273 0.33 17.85 -8.82
C GLY A 273 0.26 19.27 -9.38
N ASP A 274 0.19 20.31 -8.54
CA ASP A 274 0.31 21.68 -9.01
C ASP A 274 1.65 21.90 -9.72
N ILE A 275 1.63 22.66 -10.79
CA ILE A 275 2.82 23.06 -11.55
C ILE A 275 3.06 24.54 -11.32
N ILE A 276 4.12 24.88 -10.59
CA ILE A 276 4.52 26.25 -10.32
C ILE A 276 5.15 26.82 -11.59
N LEU A 277 4.56 27.86 -12.17
CA LEU A 277 5.07 28.54 -13.36
C LEU A 277 5.91 29.77 -13.03
N THR A 278 5.37 30.65 -12.16
CA THR A 278 6.04 31.86 -11.74
C THR A 278 5.92 32.09 -10.25
N MET A 279 6.90 32.77 -9.69
CA MET A 279 6.90 33.25 -8.31
C MET A 279 7.32 34.73 -8.30
N ASN A 280 6.44 35.60 -7.80
CA ASN A 280 6.59 37.06 -7.82
C ASN A 280 6.98 37.59 -9.22
N GLY A 281 6.27 37.12 -10.27
CA GLY A 281 6.49 37.51 -11.67
C GLY A 281 7.69 36.84 -12.34
N ARG A 282 8.57 36.15 -11.63
CA ARG A 282 9.75 35.48 -12.20
C ARG A 282 9.42 34.03 -12.54
N ILE A 283 9.85 33.58 -13.73
CA ILE A 283 9.63 32.20 -14.20
C ILE A 283 10.47 31.24 -13.33
N VAL A 284 9.86 30.11 -12.95
CA VAL A 284 10.49 29.06 -12.15
C VAL A 284 10.70 27.81 -13.00
N TYR A 285 11.95 27.38 -13.17
CA TYR A 285 12.28 26.20 -14.00
C TYR A 285 12.64 24.96 -13.19
N ASP A 286 13.13 25.15 -11.96
CA ASP A 286 13.57 24.05 -11.07
C ASP A 286 13.55 24.44 -9.59
N LYS A 287 13.86 23.47 -8.73
CA LYS A 287 13.94 23.68 -7.28
C LYS A 287 14.96 24.74 -6.88
N SER A 288 16.07 24.85 -7.60
CA SER A 288 17.14 25.78 -7.26
C SER A 288 16.71 27.23 -7.48
N HIS A 289 15.89 27.50 -8.51
CA HIS A 289 15.27 28.81 -8.71
C HIS A 289 14.34 29.20 -7.55
N ILE A 290 13.51 28.27 -7.08
CA ILE A 290 12.65 28.53 -5.90
C ILE A 290 13.51 28.88 -4.70
N GLN A 291 14.59 28.14 -4.46
CA GLN A 291 15.49 28.39 -3.33
C GLN A 291 16.19 29.74 -3.44
N LYS A 292 16.68 30.11 -4.64
CA LYS A 292 17.31 31.42 -4.87
C LYS A 292 16.34 32.58 -4.62
N LEU A 293 15.10 32.47 -5.09
CA LEU A 293 14.09 33.50 -4.87
C LEU A 293 13.69 33.67 -3.40
N LEU A 294 13.86 32.64 -2.60
CA LEU A 294 13.56 32.66 -1.16
C LEU A 294 14.79 32.87 -0.26
N GLN A 295 15.98 33.02 -0.83
CA GLN A 295 17.24 33.04 -0.07
C GLN A 295 17.25 34.15 0.99
N ASP A 296 16.79 35.35 0.63
CA ASP A 296 16.75 36.50 1.54
C ASP A 296 15.47 36.54 2.39
N GLY A 297 14.55 35.61 2.11
CA GLY A 297 13.22 35.54 2.71
C GLY A 297 12.30 36.67 2.24
N LEU A 298 11.04 36.33 2.02
CA LEU A 298 10.00 37.22 1.51
C LEU A 298 8.85 37.31 2.50
N TYR A 299 8.22 38.48 2.62
CA TYR A 299 7.00 38.66 3.41
C TYR A 299 5.72 38.43 2.62
N LYS A 300 5.80 38.51 1.28
CA LYS A 300 4.69 38.32 0.35
C LYS A 300 5.12 37.41 -0.80
N LEU A 301 4.25 36.48 -1.13
CA LEU A 301 4.38 35.60 -2.29
C LEU A 301 3.14 35.73 -3.17
N SER A 302 3.37 35.81 -4.47
CA SER A 302 2.35 35.68 -5.52
C SER A 302 2.83 34.62 -6.50
N ILE A 303 2.11 33.51 -6.60
CA ILE A 303 2.52 32.35 -7.37
C ILE A 303 1.45 32.03 -8.41
N LYS A 304 1.86 31.93 -9.69
CA LYS A 304 1.00 31.38 -10.73
C LYS A 304 1.30 29.90 -10.88
N ALA A 305 0.28 29.07 -10.77
CA ALA A 305 0.37 27.62 -10.89
C ALA A 305 -0.75 27.08 -11.79
N ILE A 306 -0.55 25.87 -12.30
CA ILE A 306 -1.57 25.10 -13.00
C ILE A 306 -1.89 23.88 -12.13
N ASP A 307 -3.18 23.60 -11.92
CA ASP A 307 -3.63 22.41 -11.20
C ASP A 307 -3.58 21.15 -12.07
N LEU A 308 -3.90 19.98 -11.48
CA LEU A 308 -3.95 18.69 -12.19
C LEU A 308 -4.93 18.66 -13.37
N HIS A 309 -5.91 19.55 -13.40
CA HIS A 309 -6.93 19.64 -14.44
C HIS A 309 -6.56 20.64 -15.55
N GLY A 310 -5.37 21.24 -15.46
CA GLY A 310 -4.89 22.23 -16.42
C GLY A 310 -5.43 23.65 -16.18
N LYS A 311 -6.13 23.88 -15.07
CA LYS A 311 -6.69 25.19 -14.73
C LYS A 311 -5.62 26.05 -14.05
N MET A 312 -5.44 27.29 -14.55
CA MET A 312 -4.53 28.25 -13.94
C MET A 312 -5.11 28.79 -12.64
N LYS A 313 -4.27 28.83 -11.61
CA LYS A 313 -4.58 29.42 -10.31
C LYS A 313 -3.50 30.43 -9.88
N ILE A 314 -3.91 31.49 -9.21
CA ILE A 314 -3.03 32.46 -8.58
C ILE A 314 -3.16 32.25 -7.08
N LEU A 315 -2.01 31.99 -6.45
CA LEU A 315 -1.92 31.74 -5.01
C LEU A 315 -1.17 32.92 -4.40
N GLU A 316 -1.79 33.63 -3.47
CA GLU A 316 -1.19 34.74 -2.74
C GLU A 316 -1.07 34.41 -1.26
N TYR A 317 0.07 34.73 -0.68
CA TYR A 317 0.32 34.53 0.73
C TYR A 317 1.17 35.67 1.29
N LYS A 318 0.77 36.16 2.45
CA LYS A 318 1.51 37.20 3.19
C LYS A 318 1.71 36.75 4.62
N ASP A 319 2.94 36.80 5.10
CA ASP A 319 3.28 36.64 6.49
C ASP A 319 3.95 37.94 6.96
N SER A 320 3.30 38.68 7.87
CA SER A 320 3.80 39.95 8.37
C SER A 320 4.78 39.79 9.54
N GLN A 321 4.86 38.62 10.14
CA GLN A 321 5.70 38.38 11.31
C GLN A 321 7.00 37.67 10.96
N HIS A 322 6.97 36.75 9.98
CA HIS A 322 8.10 35.90 9.64
C HIS A 322 8.40 35.93 8.15
N LYS A 323 9.67 36.04 7.81
CA LYS A 323 10.12 35.90 6.42
C LYS A 323 9.97 34.45 5.94
N ILE A 324 9.34 34.28 4.79
CA ILE A 324 9.19 33.01 4.10
C ILE A 324 10.51 32.65 3.45
N LYS A 325 11.22 31.65 3.98
CA LYS A 325 12.51 31.14 3.47
C LYS A 325 12.38 29.80 2.77
N ASN A 326 11.25 29.12 2.91
CA ASN A 326 10.98 27.83 2.29
C ASN A 326 9.48 27.70 2.02
N LEU A 327 9.11 27.00 0.94
CA LEU A 327 7.71 26.70 0.63
C LEU A 327 7.20 25.47 1.37
N ASP A 328 8.05 24.69 1.99
CA ASP A 328 7.69 23.42 2.65
C ASP A 328 6.91 22.48 1.70
N ILE A 329 7.41 22.33 0.49
CA ILE A 329 6.88 21.44 -0.55
C ILE A 329 7.98 20.49 -1.05
N LEU A 330 7.57 19.29 -1.41
CA LEU A 330 8.41 18.37 -2.17
C LEU A 330 8.08 18.52 -3.65
N VAL A 331 9.09 18.81 -4.46
CA VAL A 331 8.94 18.99 -5.90
C VAL A 331 9.69 17.92 -6.67
N ILE A 332 9.28 17.69 -7.93
CA ILE A 332 9.97 16.76 -8.82
C ILE A 332 11.20 17.49 -9.40
N PRO A 333 12.42 16.99 -9.11
CA PRO A 333 13.64 17.55 -9.68
C PRO A 333 13.78 17.13 -11.15
N LYS A 334 14.48 17.92 -11.95
CA LYS A 334 14.84 17.53 -13.32
C LYS A 334 15.87 16.40 -13.35
N ASN A 335 16.84 16.44 -12.42
CA ASN A 335 17.87 15.40 -12.24
C ASN A 335 17.98 15.08 -10.76
N THR A 336 18.16 13.81 -10.43
CA THR A 336 18.42 13.35 -9.06
C THR A 336 19.20 12.04 -9.06
N SER A 337 20.11 11.89 -8.12
CA SER A 337 20.77 10.62 -7.82
C SER A 337 19.94 9.74 -6.88
N PHE A 338 18.85 10.28 -6.34
CA PHE A 338 17.99 9.57 -5.38
C PHE A 338 16.72 9.10 -6.08
N VAL A 339 16.77 7.88 -6.59
CA VAL A 339 15.66 7.24 -7.30
C VAL A 339 15.28 5.97 -6.54
N PHE A 340 13.99 5.69 -6.48
CA PHE A 340 13.45 4.46 -5.91
C PHE A 340 13.54 3.34 -6.95
N ASP A 341 14.25 2.26 -6.62
CA ASP A 341 14.30 1.08 -7.46
C ASP A 341 13.07 0.19 -7.19
N ILE A 342 12.18 0.10 -8.17
CA ILE A 342 10.98 -0.77 -8.12
C ILE A 342 11.39 -2.25 -8.01
N ASP A 343 12.58 -2.60 -8.50
CA ASP A 343 13.09 -3.97 -8.48
C ASP A 343 13.56 -4.45 -7.10
N GLU A 344 13.68 -3.56 -6.11
CA GLU A 344 14.02 -3.96 -4.72
C GLU A 344 12.94 -4.80 -4.03
N GLU A 345 11.73 -4.91 -4.58
CA GLU A 345 10.66 -5.78 -4.05
C GLU A 345 10.79 -7.25 -4.46
N LYS A 346 11.88 -7.64 -5.12
CA LYS A 346 12.15 -9.04 -5.43
C LYS A 346 12.31 -9.86 -4.15
N GLY A 347 11.66 -11.02 -4.11
CA GLY A 347 11.70 -11.95 -2.97
C GLY A 347 13.13 -12.33 -2.55
N ILE A 348 13.30 -12.77 -1.32
CA ILE A 348 14.60 -13.08 -0.71
C ILE A 348 15.40 -14.08 -1.58
N LEU A 349 14.75 -15.11 -2.10
CA LEU A 349 15.36 -16.09 -2.99
C LEU A 349 15.91 -15.46 -4.28
N ARG A 350 15.18 -14.55 -4.92
CA ARG A 350 15.65 -13.83 -6.12
C ARG A 350 16.81 -12.87 -5.81
N ARG A 351 16.84 -12.27 -4.62
CA ARG A 351 17.97 -11.45 -4.17
C ARG A 351 19.23 -12.31 -3.98
N PHE A 352 19.11 -13.51 -3.41
CA PHE A 352 20.23 -14.46 -3.29
C PHE A 352 20.73 -14.92 -4.66
N ILE A 353 19.83 -15.38 -5.53
CA ILE A 353 20.20 -15.84 -6.89
C ILE A 353 20.82 -14.70 -7.72
N GLY A 354 20.26 -13.48 -7.65
CA GLY A 354 20.80 -12.32 -8.34
C GLY A 354 22.18 -11.88 -7.83
N LYS A 355 22.48 -12.08 -6.55
CA LYS A 355 23.80 -11.83 -5.96
C LYS A 355 24.83 -12.87 -6.42
N TYR A 356 24.42 -14.14 -6.54
CA TYR A 356 25.27 -15.23 -7.08
C TYR A 356 25.56 -15.06 -8.58
N THR A 357 24.60 -14.61 -9.38
CA THR A 357 24.82 -14.35 -10.82
C THR A 357 25.68 -13.11 -11.06
N LYS A 358 25.60 -12.08 -10.23
CA LYS A 358 26.53 -10.93 -10.30
C LYS A 358 27.95 -11.32 -9.89
N LEU A 359 28.12 -12.12 -8.84
CA LEU A 359 29.44 -12.63 -8.41
C LEU A 359 30.09 -13.52 -9.50
N LYS A 360 29.30 -14.38 -10.17
CA LYS A 360 29.86 -15.18 -11.31
C LYS A 360 30.29 -14.32 -12.50
N LYS A 361 29.63 -13.22 -12.80
CA LYS A 361 30.03 -12.28 -13.87
C LYS A 361 31.30 -11.48 -13.52
N THR A 362 31.55 -11.22 -12.24
CA THR A 362 32.74 -10.47 -11.78
C THR A 362 33.98 -11.38 -11.61
N VAL A 363 33.79 -12.69 -11.54
CA VAL A 363 34.89 -13.67 -11.42
C VAL A 363 35.30 -14.21 -12.81
N CYS A 364 34.50 -14.00 -13.86
CA CYS A 364 34.76 -14.40 -15.24
C CYS A 364 35.11 -13.23 -16.17
N SER A 365 35.32 -12.03 -15.66
CA SER A 365 35.90 -10.86 -16.32
C SER A 365 37.22 -10.51 -15.63
#